data_e8e0a5a2f1f0ff64306bc7a94e46f7d3
#
_entry.id   e8e0a5a2f1f0ff64306bc7a94e46f7d3
#
_cell.length_a   1.000
_cell.length_b   1.000
_cell.length_c   1.000
_cell.angle_alpha   90.00
_cell.angle_beta   90.00
_cell.angle_gamma   90.00
#
_symmetry.space_group_name_H-M   'P 1'
#
loop_
_entity.id
_entity.type
_entity.pdbx_description
1 polymer ?
#
loop_
_entity_poly.entity_id
_entity_poly.type
_entity_poly.pdbx_seq_one_letter_code
_entity_poly.pdbx_strand_id
1 'polypeptide(L)'
;GRNVNLRLGESIFLGSDPLTLCPIEGLHQDAVSLFAEVMESSPTDLALASPKRRDGSCARLVLAIGNQDTDIKGLGSPSGIQIIGSTSDHMVVHSQSQSYKAGSEIKFSLNYSAFSRAMNSCDVETFVFDNASNRTLSALQ
;
A
#
# COMPACT_ATOMS: atom_id res chain seq x y z
N GLY A 1 -11.04 -17.70 -39.73
CA GLY A 1 -11.01 -17.48 -38.27
C GLY A 1 -10.53 -16.08 -38.00
N ARG A 2 -11.17 -15.36 -37.06
CA ARG A 2 -10.67 -14.08 -36.60
C ARG A 2 -9.61 -14.35 -35.51
N ASN A 3 -8.41 -13.82 -35.68
CA ASN A 3 -7.41 -13.83 -34.62
C ASN A 3 -7.81 -12.79 -33.55
N VAL A 4 -8.07 -13.25 -32.35
CA VAL A 4 -8.35 -12.39 -31.19
C VAL A 4 -7.06 -12.25 -30.36
N ASN A 5 -6.61 -11.03 -30.16
CA ASN A 5 -5.49 -10.73 -29.28
C ASN A 5 -6.06 -10.16 -27.97
N LEU A 6 -5.89 -10.90 -26.88
CA LEU A 6 -6.34 -10.50 -25.56
C LEU A 6 -5.15 -9.98 -24.76
N ARG A 7 -5.26 -8.75 -24.22
CA ARG A 7 -4.28 -8.16 -23.33
C ARG A 7 -4.91 -8.03 -21.94
N LEU A 8 -4.36 -8.77 -20.98
CA LEU A 8 -4.77 -8.75 -19.58
C LEU A 8 -3.62 -8.25 -18.73
N GLY A 9 -3.90 -7.40 -17.78
CA GLY A 9 -2.91 -6.83 -16.86
C GLY A 9 -3.55 -6.57 -15.51
N GLU A 10 -4.26 -5.46 -15.36
CA GLU A 10 -4.84 -5.01 -14.10
C GLU A 10 -5.64 -6.10 -13.39
N SER A 11 -6.54 -6.76 -14.09
CA SER A 11 -7.40 -7.81 -13.52
C SER A 11 -6.60 -8.98 -12.94
N ILE A 12 -5.47 -9.33 -13.56
CA ILE A 12 -4.61 -10.45 -13.08
C ILE A 12 -3.86 -10.04 -11.80
N PHE A 13 -3.31 -8.82 -11.76
CA PHE A 13 -2.51 -8.36 -10.63
C PHE A 13 -3.36 -7.92 -9.44
N LEU A 14 -4.50 -7.27 -9.70
CA LEU A 14 -5.33 -6.68 -8.67
C LEU A 14 -6.63 -7.44 -8.41
N GLY A 15 -6.95 -8.44 -9.24
CA GLY A 15 -8.14 -9.28 -9.09
C GLY A 15 -9.46 -8.53 -9.28
N SER A 16 -9.44 -7.32 -9.85
CA SER A 16 -10.60 -6.45 -10.04
C SER A 16 -10.88 -6.16 -11.50
N ASP A 17 -12.13 -5.92 -11.81
CA ASP A 17 -12.58 -5.46 -13.12
C ASP A 17 -12.18 -3.97 -13.29
N PRO A 18 -11.44 -3.60 -14.35
CA PRO A 18 -10.93 -2.24 -14.52
C PRO A 18 -12.01 -1.18 -14.80
N LEU A 19 -13.22 -1.58 -15.18
CA LEU A 19 -14.33 -0.66 -15.45
C LEU A 19 -15.20 -0.42 -14.22
N THR A 20 -15.51 -1.50 -13.51
CA THR A 20 -16.43 -1.46 -12.36
C THR A 20 -15.71 -1.38 -11.03
N LEU A 21 -14.40 -1.66 -11.00
CA LEU A 21 -13.56 -1.79 -9.80
C LEU A 21 -14.06 -2.87 -8.82
N CYS A 22 -14.98 -3.72 -9.27
CA CYS A 22 -15.50 -4.82 -8.47
C CYS A 22 -14.52 -6.01 -8.49
N PRO A 23 -14.42 -6.74 -7.37
CA PRO A 23 -13.68 -8.00 -7.33
C PRO A 23 -14.18 -9.00 -8.38
N ILE A 24 -13.26 -9.66 -9.06
CA ILE A 24 -13.56 -10.75 -9.98
C ILE A 24 -13.52 -12.06 -9.20
N GLU A 25 -14.62 -12.82 -9.25
CA GLU A 25 -14.71 -14.10 -8.56
C GLU A 25 -13.62 -15.07 -9.04
N GLY A 26 -12.96 -15.72 -8.10
CA GLY A 26 -11.88 -16.67 -8.38
C GLY A 26 -10.49 -16.03 -8.56
N LEU A 27 -10.36 -14.70 -8.53
CA LEU A 27 -9.07 -14.01 -8.55
C LEU A 27 -8.67 -13.50 -7.16
N HIS A 28 -7.36 -13.54 -6.89
CA HIS A 28 -6.78 -12.98 -5.66
C HIS A 28 -6.84 -11.45 -5.69
N GLN A 29 -7.27 -10.85 -4.58
CA GLN A 29 -7.33 -9.39 -4.40
C GLN A 29 -6.07 -8.83 -3.74
N ASP A 30 -5.18 -9.71 -3.31
CA ASP A 30 -3.98 -9.41 -2.52
C ASP A 30 -2.69 -9.98 -3.16
N ALA A 31 -2.73 -10.28 -4.47
CA ALA A 31 -1.58 -10.78 -5.21
C ALA A 31 -0.43 -9.77 -5.25
N VAL A 32 -0.75 -8.47 -5.14
CA VAL A 32 0.23 -7.38 -5.06
C VAL A 32 -0.03 -6.53 -3.81
N SER A 33 1.02 -6.18 -3.12
CA SER A 33 0.97 -5.32 -1.94
C SER A 33 2.19 -4.41 -1.89
N LEU A 34 2.01 -3.21 -1.35
CA LEU A 34 3.10 -2.26 -1.10
C LEU A 34 3.39 -2.24 0.39
N PHE A 35 4.68 -2.34 0.74
CA PHE A 35 5.14 -2.19 2.11
C PHE A 35 5.91 -0.88 2.23
N ALA A 36 5.57 -0.07 3.21
CA ALA A 36 6.25 1.19 3.50
C ALA A 36 6.84 1.15 4.90
N GLU A 37 8.14 1.44 4.99
CA GLU A 37 8.87 1.48 6.26
C GLU A 37 8.47 2.71 7.06
N VAL A 38 8.30 2.54 8.37
CA VAL A 38 8.11 3.61 9.34
C VAL A 38 9.46 4.23 9.68
N MET A 39 9.67 5.48 9.30
CA MET A 39 10.88 6.23 9.64
C MET A 39 10.80 6.86 11.03
N GLU A 40 9.62 7.37 11.38
CA GLU A 40 9.38 8.05 12.65
C GLU A 40 8.01 7.65 13.22
N SER A 41 7.96 7.45 14.52
CA SER A 41 6.74 7.22 15.28
C SER A 41 6.70 8.15 16.47
N SER A 42 5.72 9.04 16.50
CA SER A 42 5.52 10.00 17.58
C SER A 42 4.14 9.81 18.20
N PRO A 43 4.03 9.73 19.54
CA PRO A 43 2.72 9.73 20.20
C PRO A 43 1.94 10.98 19.81
N THR A 44 0.65 10.83 19.56
CA THR A 44 -0.21 11.96 19.23
C THR A 44 -1.52 11.87 20.00
N ASP A 45 -1.95 12.98 20.56
CA ASP A 45 -3.30 13.12 21.09
C ASP A 45 -4.25 13.40 19.93
N LEU A 46 -4.93 12.37 19.48
CA LEU A 46 -5.87 12.43 18.35
C LEU A 46 -7.18 13.19 18.70
N ALA A 47 -7.11 14.13 19.62
CA ALA A 47 -8.23 14.98 20.01
C ALA A 47 -8.82 15.77 18.83
N LEU A 48 -8.08 15.93 17.72
CA LEU A 48 -8.50 16.66 16.54
C LEU A 48 -9.27 15.79 15.52
N ALA A 49 -9.11 14.46 15.53
CA ALA A 49 -9.74 13.58 14.53
C ALA A 49 -10.87 12.70 15.09
N SER A 50 -10.94 12.48 16.40
CA SER A 50 -12.05 11.75 17.03
C SER A 50 -12.18 12.10 18.51
N PRO A 51 -13.23 12.85 18.91
CA PRO A 51 -13.43 13.29 20.30
C PRO A 51 -13.72 12.14 21.29
N LYS A 52 -13.82 10.91 20.82
CA LYS A 52 -14.23 9.74 21.63
C LYS A 52 -13.07 8.91 22.21
N ARG A 53 -11.81 9.13 21.79
CA ARG A 53 -10.65 8.39 22.33
C ARG A 53 -9.60 9.36 22.86
N ARG A 54 -9.51 9.45 24.17
CA ARG A 54 -8.49 10.23 24.92
C ARG A 54 -7.49 9.33 25.65
N ASP A 55 -7.29 8.10 25.17
CA ASP A 55 -6.47 7.10 25.88
C ASP A 55 -4.98 7.13 25.51
N GLY A 56 -4.55 8.11 24.68
CA GLY A 56 -3.13 8.25 24.31
C GLY A 56 -2.59 7.06 23.50
N SER A 57 -3.45 6.20 22.95
CA SER A 57 -3.05 4.98 22.22
C SER A 57 -2.72 5.23 20.75
N CYS A 58 -2.80 6.48 20.28
CA CYS A 58 -2.59 6.84 18.88
C CYS A 58 -1.17 7.33 18.62
N ALA A 59 -0.68 7.10 17.40
CA ALA A 59 0.61 7.60 16.95
C ALA A 59 0.49 8.30 15.58
N ARG A 60 1.30 9.33 15.38
CA ARG A 60 1.62 9.89 14.08
C ARG A 60 2.88 9.19 13.57
N LEU A 61 2.79 8.63 12.36
CA LEU A 61 3.90 7.94 11.71
C LEU A 61 4.32 8.70 10.45
N VAL A 62 5.61 8.72 10.19
CA VAL A 62 6.20 9.17 8.92
C VAL A 62 6.72 7.92 8.21
N LEU A 63 6.29 7.71 6.97
CA LEU A 63 6.66 6.55 6.15
C LEU A 63 7.61 6.97 5.03
N ALA A 64 8.56 6.10 4.71
CA ALA A 64 9.55 6.26 3.65
C ALA A 64 8.94 5.97 2.28
N ILE A 65 7.87 6.65 1.92
CA ILE A 65 7.22 6.58 0.62
C ILE A 65 6.44 7.87 0.37
N GLY A 66 6.52 8.39 -0.83
CA GLY A 66 5.87 9.65 -1.19
C GLY A 66 5.24 9.66 -2.58
N ASN A 67 4.89 10.85 -3.03
CA ASN A 67 4.21 11.04 -4.32
C ASN A 67 5.11 10.73 -5.53
N GLN A 68 6.43 10.70 -5.38
CA GLN A 68 7.32 10.28 -6.46
C GLN A 68 7.31 8.76 -6.67
N ASP A 69 7.06 8.00 -5.60
CA ASP A 69 7.15 6.55 -5.60
C ASP A 69 5.87 5.89 -6.06
N THR A 70 4.72 6.44 -5.63
CA THR A 70 3.41 5.85 -5.94
C THR A 70 2.31 6.91 -5.98
N ASP A 71 1.12 6.53 -6.43
CA ASP A 71 -0.09 7.34 -6.28
C ASP A 71 -0.70 7.10 -4.88
N ILE A 72 -0.41 8.01 -3.95
CA ILE A 72 -0.86 7.91 -2.56
C ILE A 72 -2.39 7.79 -2.45
N LYS A 73 -3.15 8.42 -3.37
CA LYS A 73 -4.62 8.33 -3.39
C LYS A 73 -5.14 6.97 -3.82
N GLY A 74 -4.28 6.20 -4.48
CA GLY A 74 -4.57 4.84 -4.91
C GLY A 74 -4.22 3.78 -3.88
N LEU A 75 -3.72 4.17 -2.71
CA LEU A 75 -3.40 3.24 -1.62
C LEU A 75 -4.61 2.95 -0.74
N GLY A 76 -4.88 1.68 -0.52
CA GLY A 76 -5.83 1.21 0.48
C GLY A 76 -5.13 0.95 1.81
N SER A 77 -5.48 1.74 2.83
CA SER A 77 -4.88 1.62 4.17
C SER A 77 -5.42 0.40 4.93
N PRO A 78 -4.58 -0.28 5.71
CA PRO A 78 -5.05 -1.31 6.62
C PRO A 78 -5.89 -0.70 7.75
N SER A 79 -6.66 -1.55 8.44
CA SER A 79 -7.50 -1.13 9.56
C SER A 79 -6.70 -0.40 10.63
N GLY A 80 -7.20 0.73 11.09
CA GLY A 80 -6.56 1.55 12.11
C GLY A 80 -5.45 2.49 11.60
N ILE A 81 -5.19 2.52 10.29
CA ILE A 81 -4.26 3.46 9.65
C ILE A 81 -5.05 4.46 8.80
N GLN A 82 -4.77 5.73 8.96
CA GLN A 82 -5.36 6.82 8.17
C GLN A 82 -4.26 7.67 7.55
N ILE A 83 -4.25 7.79 6.23
CA ILE A 83 -3.35 8.69 5.50
C ILE A 83 -3.81 10.13 5.74
N ILE A 84 -2.89 11.00 6.20
CA ILE A 84 -3.14 12.39 6.52
C ILE A 84 -2.64 13.31 5.40
N GLY A 85 -1.49 12.97 4.84
CA GLY A 85 -0.88 13.74 3.77
C GLY A 85 0.41 13.11 3.28
N SER A 86 0.97 13.71 2.22
CA SER A 86 2.22 13.25 1.62
C SER A 86 2.99 14.42 1.03
N THR A 87 4.31 14.25 0.96
CA THR A 87 5.25 15.06 0.20
C THR A 87 5.73 14.27 -1.02
N SER A 88 6.78 14.73 -1.70
CA SER A 88 7.47 13.94 -2.74
C SER A 88 7.95 12.61 -2.19
N ASP A 89 8.61 12.61 -1.04
CA ASP A 89 9.42 11.50 -0.54
C ASP A 89 8.80 10.79 0.68
N HIS A 90 7.82 11.41 1.35
CA HIS A 90 7.29 10.89 2.60
C HIS A 90 5.77 10.94 2.65
N MET A 91 5.18 9.99 3.38
CA MET A 91 3.77 9.96 3.70
C MET A 91 3.58 10.02 5.21
N VAL A 92 2.61 10.83 5.65
CA VAL A 92 2.21 10.92 7.06
C VAL A 92 0.90 10.18 7.26
N VAL A 93 0.88 9.30 8.24
CA VAL A 93 -0.32 8.56 8.63
C VAL A 93 -0.59 8.69 10.13
N HIS A 94 -1.85 8.60 10.52
CA HIS A 94 -2.26 8.36 11.89
C HIS A 94 -2.51 6.87 12.10
N SER A 95 -1.97 6.32 13.17
CA SER A 95 -2.23 4.97 13.64
C SER A 95 -3.06 4.99 14.91
N GLN A 96 -4.06 4.12 14.98
CA GLN A 96 -4.82 3.86 16.21
C GLN A 96 -4.05 2.96 17.21
N SER A 97 -2.80 2.64 16.92
CA SER A 97 -1.92 1.84 17.77
C SER A 97 -0.54 2.49 17.86
N GLN A 98 0.08 2.43 19.02
CA GLN A 98 1.48 2.82 19.23
C GLN A 98 2.46 1.66 18.99
N SER A 99 2.02 0.53 18.47
CA SER A 99 2.87 -0.64 18.26
C SER A 99 3.91 -0.47 17.14
N TYR A 100 3.68 0.46 16.22
CA TYR A 100 4.61 0.74 15.13
C TYR A 100 5.80 1.58 15.62
N LYS A 101 7.00 1.07 15.35
CA LYS A 101 8.28 1.74 15.65
C LYS A 101 9.02 2.00 14.35
N ALA A 102 10.03 2.87 14.39
CA ALA A 102 10.96 3.02 13.29
C ALA A 102 11.54 1.66 12.88
N GLY A 103 11.58 1.37 11.58
CA GLY A 103 11.93 0.07 11.01
C GLY A 103 10.77 -0.93 10.89
N SER A 104 9.56 -0.61 11.40
CA SER A 104 8.37 -1.42 11.14
C SER A 104 7.87 -1.16 9.73
N GLU A 105 7.19 -2.14 9.12
CA GLU A 105 6.56 -1.99 7.81
C GLU A 105 5.03 -1.97 7.93
N ILE A 106 4.39 -1.16 7.09
CA ILE A 106 2.94 -1.11 6.95
C ILE A 106 2.57 -1.55 5.54
N LYS A 107 1.69 -2.55 5.47
CA LYS A 107 1.17 -3.12 4.22
C LYS A 107 -0.01 -2.30 3.72
N PHE A 108 0.06 -1.87 2.45
CA PHE A 108 -1.02 -1.20 1.73
C PHE A 108 -1.49 -2.06 0.55
N SER A 109 -2.78 -2.05 0.27
CA SER A 109 -3.29 -2.48 -1.04
C SER A 109 -3.14 -1.35 -2.05
N LEU A 110 -3.19 -1.69 -3.34
CA LEU A 110 -2.97 -0.74 -4.43
C LEU A 110 -4.13 -0.80 -5.43
N ASN A 111 -4.51 0.36 -5.95
CA ASN A 111 -5.22 0.40 -7.22
C ASN A 111 -4.21 0.39 -8.40
N TYR A 112 -4.71 0.37 -9.62
CA TYR A 112 -3.84 0.30 -10.81
C TYR A 112 -2.90 1.51 -10.95
N SER A 113 -3.34 2.72 -10.62
CA SER A 113 -2.51 3.93 -10.67
C SER A 113 -1.33 3.83 -9.69
N ALA A 114 -1.60 3.43 -8.46
CA ALA A 114 -0.57 3.25 -7.44
C ALA A 114 0.39 2.11 -7.81
N PHE A 115 -0.14 0.97 -8.28
CA PHE A 115 0.67 -0.15 -8.74
C PHE A 115 1.59 0.24 -9.91
N SER A 116 1.03 0.85 -10.96
CA SER A 116 1.79 1.23 -12.15
C SER A 116 2.90 2.23 -11.81
N ARG A 117 2.65 3.19 -10.91
CA ARG A 117 3.67 4.15 -10.48
C ARG A 117 4.75 3.49 -9.64
N ALA A 118 4.40 2.67 -8.67
CA ALA A 118 5.35 1.95 -7.84
C ALA A 118 6.28 1.07 -8.68
N MET A 119 5.75 0.36 -9.68
CA MET A 119 6.53 -0.48 -10.60
C MET A 119 7.50 0.32 -11.50
N ASN A 120 7.32 1.63 -11.65
CA ASN A 120 8.19 2.50 -12.43
C ASN A 120 9.10 3.38 -11.56
N SER A 121 8.96 3.34 -10.25
CA SER A 121 9.86 4.07 -9.34
C SER A 121 11.17 3.31 -9.18
N CYS A 122 12.30 4.03 -9.26
CA CYS A 122 13.62 3.47 -8.99
C CYS A 122 13.90 3.27 -7.50
N ASP A 123 13.07 3.87 -6.63
CA ASP A 123 13.23 3.82 -5.18
C ASP A 123 12.35 2.73 -4.53
N VAL A 124 11.56 2.01 -5.34
CA VAL A 124 10.71 0.91 -4.88
C VAL A 124 11.28 -0.43 -5.33
N GLU A 125 11.76 -1.21 -4.38
CA GLU A 125 12.21 -2.58 -4.65
C GLU A 125 11.02 -3.51 -4.88
N THR A 126 11.11 -4.35 -5.91
CA THR A 126 10.07 -5.34 -6.24
C THR A 126 10.54 -6.75 -5.94
N PHE A 127 9.75 -7.46 -5.14
CA PHE A 127 9.99 -8.86 -4.80
C PHE A 127 8.87 -9.75 -5.34
N VAL A 128 9.23 -10.89 -5.92
CA VAL A 128 8.27 -11.91 -6.35
C VAL A 128 8.39 -13.11 -5.42
N PHE A 129 7.28 -13.50 -4.81
CA PHE A 129 7.20 -14.64 -3.92
C PHE A 129 6.44 -15.78 -4.60
N ASP A 130 6.97 -16.99 -4.50
CA ASP A 130 6.23 -18.20 -4.84
C ASP A 130 5.63 -18.80 -3.57
N ASN A 131 4.31 -18.74 -3.48
CA ASN A 131 3.58 -19.29 -2.33
C ASN A 131 3.74 -20.84 -2.21
N ALA A 132 4.04 -21.53 -3.30
CA ALA A 132 4.22 -22.99 -3.29
C ALA A 132 5.58 -23.40 -2.68
N SER A 133 6.61 -22.56 -2.80
CA SER A 133 7.97 -22.88 -2.34
C SER A 133 8.43 -22.00 -1.16
N ASN A 134 7.65 -21.02 -0.77
CA ASN A 134 8.00 -20.01 0.24
C ASN A 134 9.38 -19.36 -0.02
N ARG A 135 9.71 -19.15 -1.29
CA ARG A 135 10.97 -18.58 -1.75
C ARG A 135 10.73 -17.24 -2.45
N THR A 136 11.60 -16.27 -2.17
CA THR A 136 11.74 -15.08 -3.00
C THR A 136 12.36 -15.51 -4.33
N LEU A 137 11.63 -15.30 -5.45
CA LEU A 137 12.10 -15.74 -6.78
C LEU A 137 13.07 -14.74 -7.40
N SER A 138 12.90 -13.47 -7.18
CA SER A 138 13.85 -12.42 -7.60
C SER A 138 13.49 -11.06 -7.01
N ALA A 139 14.50 -10.19 -6.82
CA ALA A 139 14.30 -8.75 -6.86
C ALA A 139 14.36 -8.35 -8.34
N LEU A 140 13.32 -7.73 -8.87
CA LEU A 140 13.34 -7.14 -10.21
C LEU A 140 13.95 -5.74 -10.06
N GLN A 141 15.10 -5.53 -10.68
CA GLN A 141 15.72 -4.21 -10.83
C GLN A 141 15.17 -3.50 -12.05
#